data_91090e748d23a0a584ed3fbd4513833e
#
_entry.id   91090e748d23a0a584ed3fbd4513833e
#
_cell.length_a   1.000
_cell.length_b   1.000
_cell.length_c   1.000
_cell.angle_alpha   90.00
_cell.angle_beta   90.00
_cell.angle_gamma   90.00
#
_symmetry.space_group_name_H-M   'P 1'
#
loop_
_entity.id
_entity.type
_entity.pdbx_description
1 polymer ?
#
loop_
_entity_poly.entity_id
_entity_poly.type
_entity_poly.pdbx_seq_one_letter_code
_entity_poly.pdbx_strand_id
1 'polypeptide(L)'
;MTRKTKMHELRDYIIIGLAMVEGSIGLNLFLLPNHITMGGVGGIASIFCWGFGIPASVTYLALNVFLLLIAFRILGWKFCAKTIYGVAIFAAVTRFIEIHTVGMTPLLHDQPFMATVIGAFFMGSSAGLGLGCNGSTGGSDTVAAMINKYYNISLGHAIMVCDLLIITSSYLVLRSWEMVIYGYVCLFVVSLTVDHVVNAMRRSVQFFIISDKYLELSAAINTTAERGCTVMDGHGCYSGKDVHMLFVLARQRESQKIFRLIDEIDPTAFVSQSSVIGVYGEGFDRFKVGKKISLSKK
;
A
#
# COMPACT_ATOMS: atom_id res chain seq x y z
N MET A 1 13.08 20.96 9.65
CA MET A 1 12.90 19.69 8.89
C MET A 1 14.27 19.10 8.63
N THR A 2 14.63 17.98 9.24
CA THR A 2 15.95 17.38 9.15
C THR A 2 16.21 16.82 7.74
N ARG A 3 17.48 16.79 7.29
CA ARG A 3 17.89 16.26 5.96
C ARG A 3 17.36 14.84 5.70
N LYS A 4 17.25 14.01 6.73
CA LYS A 4 16.64 12.65 6.68
C LYS A 4 15.14 12.70 6.33
N THR A 5 14.37 13.65 6.84
CA THR A 5 12.93 13.78 6.54
C THR A 5 12.69 14.15 5.08
N LYS A 6 13.51 15.04 4.50
CA LYS A 6 13.43 15.43 3.08
C LYS A 6 13.74 14.25 2.14
N MET A 7 14.73 13.43 2.49
CA MET A 7 15.10 12.25 1.70
C MET A 7 13.98 11.18 1.69
N HIS A 8 13.26 11.02 2.81
CA HIS A 8 12.11 10.12 2.86
C HIS A 8 10.93 10.63 2.03
N GLU A 9 10.65 11.94 2.08
CA GLU A 9 9.59 12.53 1.27
C GLU A 9 9.90 12.41 -0.23
N LEU A 10 11.14 12.70 -0.66
CA LEU A 10 11.54 12.55 -2.06
C LEU A 10 11.38 11.10 -2.56
N ARG A 11 11.80 10.13 -1.74
CA ARG A 11 11.63 8.71 -2.07
C ARG A 11 10.15 8.34 -2.26
N ASP A 12 9.27 8.85 -1.38
CA ASP A 12 7.83 8.57 -1.48
C ASP A 12 7.25 9.13 -2.78
N TYR A 13 7.64 10.32 -3.21
CA TYR A 13 7.22 10.90 -4.49
C TYR A 13 7.71 10.08 -5.69
N ILE A 14 8.95 9.58 -5.66
CA ILE A 14 9.48 8.71 -6.72
C ILE A 14 8.68 7.41 -6.80
N ILE A 15 8.44 6.77 -5.65
CA ILE A 15 7.66 5.51 -5.60
C ILE A 15 6.24 5.75 -6.12
N ILE A 16 5.57 6.83 -5.70
CA ILE A 16 4.24 7.18 -6.19
C ILE A 16 4.28 7.40 -7.70
N GLY A 17 5.26 8.13 -8.22
CA GLY A 17 5.39 8.37 -9.66
C GLY A 17 5.51 7.07 -10.46
N LEU A 18 6.39 6.16 -10.06
CA LEU A 18 6.56 4.85 -10.70
C LEU A 18 5.29 4.00 -10.58
N ALA A 19 4.66 3.99 -9.42
CA ALA A 19 3.40 3.29 -9.21
C ALA A 19 2.29 3.79 -10.12
N MET A 20 2.19 5.11 -10.35
CA MET A 20 1.18 5.68 -11.25
C MET A 20 1.42 5.30 -12.71
N VAL A 21 2.68 5.22 -13.15
CA VAL A 21 3.04 4.70 -14.48
C VAL A 21 2.62 3.24 -14.60
N GLU A 22 2.96 2.41 -13.61
CA GLU A 22 2.57 1.00 -13.54
C GLU A 22 1.05 0.82 -13.64
N GLY A 23 0.28 1.54 -12.81
CA GLY A 23 -1.18 1.48 -12.83
C GLY A 23 -1.77 1.94 -14.16
N SER A 24 -1.23 3.00 -14.78
CA SER A 24 -1.67 3.47 -16.09
C SER A 24 -1.47 2.42 -17.19
N ILE A 25 -0.36 1.66 -17.14
CA ILE A 25 -0.12 0.53 -18.04
C ILE A 25 -1.18 -0.55 -17.83
N GLY A 26 -1.44 -0.94 -16.57
CA GLY A 26 -2.46 -1.93 -16.22
C GLY A 26 -3.84 -1.56 -16.75
N LEU A 27 -4.26 -0.31 -16.58
CA LEU A 27 -5.55 0.17 -17.07
C LEU A 27 -5.61 0.19 -18.60
N ASN A 28 -4.67 0.87 -19.25
CA ASN A 28 -4.82 1.22 -20.67
C ASN A 28 -4.40 0.11 -21.64
N LEU A 29 -3.51 -0.81 -21.23
CA LEU A 29 -3.08 -1.90 -22.11
C LEU A 29 -3.85 -3.21 -21.87
N PHE A 30 -4.37 -3.43 -20.65
CA PHE A 30 -5.01 -4.69 -20.30
C PHE A 30 -6.50 -4.57 -20.02
N LEU A 31 -6.93 -3.63 -19.17
CA LEU A 31 -8.32 -3.58 -18.73
C LEU A 31 -9.24 -2.82 -19.69
N LEU A 32 -8.93 -1.56 -19.99
CA LEU A 32 -9.76 -0.70 -20.82
C LEU A 32 -10.03 -1.25 -22.22
N PRO A 33 -9.01 -1.73 -22.98
CA PRO A 33 -9.23 -2.25 -24.32
C PRO A 33 -10.01 -3.56 -24.36
N ASN A 34 -9.95 -4.37 -23.29
CA ASN A 34 -10.69 -5.63 -23.17
C ASN A 34 -12.07 -5.46 -22.53
N HIS A 35 -12.57 -4.22 -22.36
CA HIS A 35 -13.86 -3.88 -21.74
C HIS A 35 -14.03 -4.43 -20.31
N ILE A 36 -12.93 -4.59 -19.57
CA ILE A 36 -12.92 -5.09 -18.20
C ILE A 36 -13.08 -3.90 -17.26
N THR A 37 -14.20 -3.87 -16.54
CA THR A 37 -14.47 -2.81 -15.57
C THR A 37 -13.65 -3.05 -14.31
N MET A 38 -12.96 -2.03 -13.86
CA MET A 38 -12.35 -1.99 -12.54
C MET A 38 -13.23 -1.19 -11.58
N GLY A 39 -12.90 -1.20 -10.30
CA GLY A 39 -13.53 -0.33 -9.31
C GLY A 39 -13.00 1.11 -9.35
N GLY A 40 -13.47 1.90 -8.43
CA GLY A 40 -13.01 3.25 -8.18
C GLY A 40 -13.34 4.25 -9.28
N VAL A 41 -12.68 5.40 -9.20
CA VAL A 41 -12.86 6.46 -10.21
C VAL A 41 -12.38 6.01 -11.58
N GLY A 42 -11.37 5.15 -11.67
CA GLY A 42 -10.94 4.56 -12.93
C GLY A 42 -12.03 3.72 -13.60
N GLY A 43 -12.78 2.93 -12.81
CA GLY A 43 -13.94 2.17 -13.30
C GLY A 43 -15.07 3.06 -13.77
N ILE A 44 -15.42 4.09 -13.01
CA ILE A 44 -16.41 5.10 -13.43
C ILE A 44 -15.95 5.76 -14.73
N ALA A 45 -14.68 6.15 -14.83
CA ALA A 45 -14.14 6.76 -16.03
C ALA A 45 -14.21 5.83 -17.25
N SER A 46 -13.95 4.52 -17.07
CA SER A 46 -14.09 3.52 -18.12
C SER A 46 -15.55 3.37 -18.59
N ILE A 47 -16.51 3.33 -17.65
CA ILE A 47 -17.94 3.27 -17.96
C ILE A 47 -18.37 4.51 -18.79
N PHE A 48 -17.91 5.69 -18.42
CA PHE A 48 -18.18 6.92 -19.18
C PHE A 48 -17.50 6.91 -20.56
N CYS A 49 -16.32 6.33 -20.66
CA CYS A 49 -15.62 6.19 -21.93
C CYS A 49 -16.40 5.29 -22.89
N TRP A 50 -16.88 4.15 -22.44
CA TRP A 50 -17.64 3.22 -23.28
C TRP A 50 -19.06 3.67 -23.57
N GLY A 51 -19.72 4.33 -22.60
CA GLY A 51 -21.11 4.76 -22.75
C GLY A 51 -21.29 6.08 -23.51
N PHE A 52 -20.39 7.02 -23.31
CA PHE A 52 -20.54 8.40 -23.81
C PHE A 52 -19.37 8.85 -24.71
N GLY A 53 -18.35 8.04 -24.91
CA GLY A 53 -17.16 8.38 -25.70
C GLY A 53 -16.27 9.46 -25.08
N ILE A 54 -16.43 9.73 -23.76
CA ILE A 54 -15.60 10.71 -23.05
C ILE A 54 -14.28 10.07 -22.68
N PRO A 55 -13.11 10.66 -23.01
CA PRO A 55 -11.82 10.10 -22.64
C PRO A 55 -11.75 9.78 -21.15
N ALA A 56 -11.26 8.56 -20.81
CA ALA A 56 -11.20 8.10 -19.42
C ALA A 56 -10.33 9.05 -18.56
N SER A 57 -9.25 9.58 -19.14
CA SER A 57 -8.37 10.56 -18.49
C SER A 57 -9.10 11.83 -18.02
N VAL A 58 -10.05 12.33 -18.81
CA VAL A 58 -10.81 13.55 -18.48
C VAL A 58 -11.79 13.28 -17.33
N THR A 59 -12.58 12.21 -17.43
CA THR A 59 -13.53 11.82 -16.38
C THR A 59 -12.80 11.49 -15.07
N TYR A 60 -11.68 10.77 -15.17
CA TYR A 60 -10.85 10.44 -14.04
C TYR A 60 -10.34 11.70 -13.31
N LEU A 61 -9.82 12.68 -14.05
CA LEU A 61 -9.34 13.93 -13.47
C LEU A 61 -10.46 14.72 -12.78
N ALA A 62 -11.60 14.88 -13.45
CA ALA A 62 -12.74 15.65 -12.93
C ALA A 62 -13.28 15.06 -11.61
N LEU A 63 -13.48 13.74 -11.56
CA LEU A 63 -13.96 13.06 -10.36
C LEU A 63 -12.96 13.12 -9.21
N ASN A 64 -11.66 13.01 -9.53
CA ASN A 64 -10.63 13.11 -8.51
C ASN A 64 -10.51 14.51 -7.89
N VAL A 65 -10.73 15.58 -8.66
CA VAL A 65 -10.78 16.93 -8.11
C VAL A 65 -11.87 17.01 -7.04
N PHE A 66 -13.06 16.49 -7.31
CA PHE A 66 -14.16 16.47 -6.34
C PHE A 66 -13.82 15.65 -5.09
N LEU A 67 -13.29 14.44 -5.26
CA LEU A 67 -12.88 13.60 -4.13
C LEU A 67 -11.78 14.23 -3.28
N LEU A 68 -10.81 14.89 -3.91
CA LEU A 68 -9.72 15.56 -3.20
C LEU A 68 -10.18 16.72 -2.34
N LEU A 69 -11.23 17.45 -2.77
CA LEU A 69 -11.82 18.52 -1.94
C LEU A 69 -12.38 17.95 -0.63
N ILE A 70 -13.01 16.77 -0.66
CA ILE A 70 -13.50 16.09 0.53
C ILE A 70 -12.34 15.54 1.35
N ALA A 71 -11.40 14.85 0.69
CA ALA A 71 -10.25 14.24 1.32
C ALA A 71 -9.35 15.24 2.04
N PHE A 72 -9.27 16.47 1.54
CA PHE A 72 -8.49 17.55 2.15
C PHE A 72 -8.89 17.81 3.62
N ARG A 73 -10.18 17.85 3.90
CA ARG A 73 -10.69 18.05 5.27
C ARG A 73 -10.45 16.83 6.17
N ILE A 74 -10.44 15.63 5.59
CA ILE A 74 -10.38 14.38 6.36
C ILE A 74 -8.93 13.92 6.55
N LEU A 75 -8.15 13.82 5.49
CA LEU A 75 -6.82 13.21 5.48
C LEU A 75 -5.67 14.22 5.65
N GLY A 76 -5.96 15.49 5.37
CA GLY A 76 -5.02 16.60 5.54
C GLY A 76 -4.10 16.83 4.34
N TRP A 77 -3.37 17.98 4.38
CA TRP A 77 -2.59 18.50 3.26
C TRP A 77 -1.54 17.54 2.70
N LYS A 78 -0.80 16.84 3.57
CA LYS A 78 0.30 15.97 3.12
C LYS A 78 -0.16 14.80 2.27
N PHE A 79 -1.29 14.19 2.62
CA PHE A 79 -1.91 13.14 1.83
C PHE A 79 -2.39 13.70 0.49
N CYS A 80 -3.12 14.81 0.53
CA CYS A 80 -3.68 15.42 -0.68
C CYS A 80 -2.60 15.87 -1.67
N ALA A 81 -1.49 16.46 -1.20
CA ALA A 81 -0.40 16.87 -2.08
C ALA A 81 0.24 15.68 -2.83
N LYS A 82 0.46 14.55 -2.13
CA LYS A 82 0.95 13.32 -2.76
C LYS A 82 -0.07 12.71 -3.72
N THR A 83 -1.34 12.77 -3.36
CA THR A 83 -2.43 12.26 -4.22
C THR A 83 -2.62 13.13 -5.46
N ILE A 84 -2.57 14.46 -5.35
CA ILE A 84 -2.62 15.38 -6.50
C ILE A 84 -1.49 15.07 -7.48
N TYR A 85 -0.26 14.90 -6.96
CA TYR A 85 0.88 14.51 -7.77
C TYR A 85 0.65 13.16 -8.46
N GLY A 86 0.18 12.15 -7.73
CA GLY A 86 -0.12 10.82 -8.27
C GLY A 86 -1.19 10.89 -9.36
N VAL A 87 -2.33 11.54 -9.08
CA VAL A 87 -3.45 11.71 -10.03
C VAL A 87 -3.01 12.43 -11.30
N ALA A 88 -2.17 13.46 -11.18
CA ALA A 88 -1.65 14.20 -12.33
C ALA A 88 -0.77 13.31 -13.23
N ILE A 89 0.13 12.51 -12.64
CA ILE A 89 0.97 11.57 -13.40
C ILE A 89 0.10 10.48 -14.03
N PHE A 90 -0.80 9.87 -13.26
CA PHE A 90 -1.69 8.83 -13.78
C PHE A 90 -2.50 9.34 -14.97
N ALA A 91 -3.15 10.50 -14.85
CA ALA A 91 -3.93 11.10 -15.94
C ALA A 91 -3.06 11.43 -17.16
N ALA A 92 -1.85 11.98 -16.96
CA ALA A 92 -0.93 12.31 -18.04
C ALA A 92 -0.44 11.07 -18.79
N VAL A 93 -0.03 10.03 -18.06
CA VAL A 93 0.43 8.75 -18.67
C VAL A 93 -0.74 8.02 -19.34
N THR A 94 -1.92 7.99 -18.71
CA THR A 94 -3.13 7.44 -19.31
C THR A 94 -3.43 8.14 -20.64
N ARG A 95 -3.42 9.48 -20.65
CA ARG A 95 -3.64 10.25 -21.89
C ARG A 95 -2.60 9.99 -22.95
N PHE A 96 -1.33 9.87 -22.55
CA PHE A 96 -0.24 9.53 -23.47
C PHE A 96 -0.47 8.15 -24.10
N ILE A 97 -0.82 7.12 -23.30
CA ILE A 97 -1.08 5.78 -23.82
C ILE A 97 -2.34 5.78 -24.69
N GLU A 98 -3.45 6.42 -24.27
CA GLU A 98 -4.68 6.53 -25.06
C GLU A 98 -4.40 7.02 -26.48
N ILE A 99 -3.57 8.07 -26.64
CA ILE A 99 -3.27 8.65 -27.96
C ILE A 99 -2.43 7.70 -28.82
N HIS A 100 -1.48 6.97 -28.21
CA HIS A 100 -0.54 6.12 -28.97
C HIS A 100 -1.06 4.72 -29.23
N THR A 101 -2.12 4.29 -28.55
CA THR A 101 -2.73 2.95 -28.73
C THR A 101 -3.99 2.98 -29.59
N VAL A 102 -4.36 4.12 -30.14
CA VAL A 102 -5.50 4.23 -31.07
C VAL A 102 -5.29 3.30 -32.26
N GLY A 103 -6.25 2.37 -32.47
CA GLY A 103 -6.20 1.41 -33.58
C GLY A 103 -5.30 0.19 -33.37
N MET A 104 -4.66 0.04 -32.20
CA MET A 104 -3.93 -1.18 -31.87
C MET A 104 -4.90 -2.28 -31.41
N THR A 105 -4.58 -3.53 -31.74
CA THR A 105 -5.30 -4.69 -31.19
C THR A 105 -5.04 -4.77 -29.69
N PRO A 106 -6.09 -5.00 -28.84
CA PRO A 106 -5.92 -5.14 -27.41
C PRO A 106 -4.91 -6.25 -27.07
N LEU A 107 -4.05 -6.01 -26.10
CA LEU A 107 -3.18 -7.06 -25.56
C LEU A 107 -4.05 -8.14 -24.91
N LEU A 108 -3.75 -9.40 -25.21
CA LEU A 108 -4.49 -10.56 -24.69
C LEU A 108 -6.00 -10.53 -25.03
N HIS A 109 -6.36 -10.01 -26.22
CA HIS A 109 -7.75 -9.95 -26.66
C HIS A 109 -8.46 -11.30 -26.61
N ASP A 110 -7.78 -12.38 -26.99
CA ASP A 110 -8.32 -13.74 -26.97
C ASP A 110 -8.27 -14.40 -25.57
N GLN A 111 -7.74 -13.69 -24.56
CA GLN A 111 -7.58 -14.19 -23.20
C GLN A 111 -8.00 -13.15 -22.16
N PRO A 112 -9.29 -12.77 -22.09
CA PRO A 112 -9.76 -11.70 -21.22
C PRO A 112 -9.53 -11.99 -19.74
N PHE A 113 -9.59 -13.24 -19.32
CA PHE A 113 -9.25 -13.62 -17.93
C PHE A 113 -7.79 -13.30 -17.59
N MET A 114 -6.84 -13.62 -18.50
CA MET A 114 -5.42 -13.31 -18.29
C MET A 114 -5.19 -11.79 -18.26
N ALA A 115 -5.82 -11.04 -19.17
CA ALA A 115 -5.79 -9.59 -19.19
C ALA A 115 -6.33 -9.00 -17.88
N THR A 116 -7.42 -9.59 -17.34
CA THR A 116 -8.00 -9.19 -16.05
C THR A 116 -7.00 -9.37 -14.91
N VAL A 117 -6.38 -10.54 -14.78
CA VAL A 117 -5.47 -10.83 -13.67
C VAL A 117 -4.23 -9.95 -13.72
N ILE A 118 -3.61 -9.81 -14.89
CA ILE A 118 -2.41 -8.99 -15.07
C ILE A 118 -2.74 -7.51 -14.83
N GLY A 119 -3.79 -6.99 -15.47
CA GLY A 119 -4.20 -5.61 -15.30
C GLY A 119 -4.56 -5.28 -13.85
N ALA A 120 -5.28 -6.18 -13.17
CA ALA A 120 -5.64 -6.04 -11.77
C ALA A 120 -4.42 -6.06 -10.84
N PHE A 121 -3.41 -6.89 -11.13
CA PHE A 121 -2.16 -6.90 -10.38
C PHE A 121 -1.43 -5.56 -10.48
N PHE A 122 -1.28 -5.01 -11.69
CA PHE A 122 -0.68 -3.69 -11.90
C PHE A 122 -1.45 -2.58 -11.17
N MET A 123 -2.77 -2.60 -11.25
CA MET A 123 -3.63 -1.62 -10.56
C MET A 123 -3.53 -1.75 -9.04
N GLY A 124 -3.59 -2.97 -8.51
CA GLY A 124 -3.48 -3.25 -7.09
C GLY A 124 -2.10 -2.87 -6.52
N SER A 125 -1.02 -3.17 -7.26
CA SER A 125 0.35 -2.76 -6.89
C SER A 125 0.47 -1.25 -6.83
N SER A 126 -0.02 -0.56 -7.85
CA SER A 126 -0.03 0.91 -7.93
C SER A 126 -0.76 1.55 -6.76
N ALA A 127 -1.99 1.09 -6.49
CA ALA A 127 -2.79 1.58 -5.36
C ALA A 127 -2.13 1.27 -4.01
N GLY A 128 -1.60 0.05 -3.84
CA GLY A 128 -0.91 -0.37 -2.62
C GLY A 128 0.35 0.44 -2.34
N LEU A 129 1.19 0.70 -3.35
CA LEU A 129 2.38 1.54 -3.23
C LEU A 129 2.02 2.99 -2.92
N GLY A 130 1.00 3.53 -3.59
CA GLY A 130 0.48 4.87 -3.32
C GLY A 130 0.05 5.03 -1.86
N LEU A 131 -0.80 4.13 -1.37
CA LEU A 131 -1.30 4.13 0.02
C LEU A 131 -0.19 3.87 1.03
N GLY A 132 0.77 3.02 0.71
CA GLY A 132 1.95 2.76 1.54
C GLY A 132 2.84 3.98 1.75
N CYS A 133 2.88 4.88 0.74
CA CYS A 133 3.58 6.17 0.80
C CYS A 133 2.70 7.33 1.34
N ASN A 134 1.53 7.05 1.93
CA ASN A 134 0.54 8.05 2.36
C ASN A 134 0.08 8.98 1.22
N GLY A 135 -0.12 8.41 0.05
CA GLY A 135 -0.77 9.00 -1.11
C GLY A 135 -1.89 8.07 -1.59
N SER A 136 -2.42 8.32 -2.77
CA SER A 136 -3.49 7.53 -3.37
C SER A 136 -3.42 7.66 -4.88
N THR A 137 -3.95 6.67 -5.62
CA THR A 137 -4.15 6.78 -7.06
C THR A 137 -5.32 7.72 -7.40
N GLY A 138 -6.05 8.18 -6.39
CA GLY A 138 -7.28 8.94 -6.56
C GLY A 138 -8.42 8.03 -7.01
N GLY A 139 -9.33 7.69 -6.12
CA GLY A 139 -10.41 6.77 -6.43
C GLY A 139 -10.99 6.17 -5.16
N SER A 140 -11.45 4.93 -5.25
CA SER A 140 -11.94 4.17 -4.09
C SER A 140 -10.86 3.99 -3.03
N ASP A 141 -9.59 3.97 -3.40
CA ASP A 141 -8.46 3.95 -2.47
C ASP A 141 -8.39 5.23 -1.60
N THR A 142 -8.73 6.41 -2.16
CA THR A 142 -8.91 7.64 -1.37
C THR A 142 -10.06 7.51 -0.39
N VAL A 143 -11.20 6.95 -0.83
CA VAL A 143 -12.36 6.69 0.04
C VAL A 143 -12.00 5.67 1.12
N ALA A 144 -11.31 4.59 0.75
CA ALA A 144 -10.82 3.59 1.68
C ALA A 144 -9.86 4.18 2.73
N ALA A 145 -8.97 5.08 2.32
CA ALA A 145 -8.09 5.79 3.24
C ALA A 145 -8.86 6.70 4.22
N MET A 146 -9.94 7.35 3.75
CA MET A 146 -10.83 8.13 4.62
C MET A 146 -11.55 7.24 5.63
N ILE A 147 -12.11 6.10 5.19
CA ILE A 147 -12.77 5.13 6.07
C ILE A 147 -11.77 4.54 7.07
N ASN A 148 -10.59 4.12 6.62
CA ASN A 148 -9.54 3.55 7.46
C ASN A 148 -9.02 4.52 8.52
N LYS A 149 -9.18 5.82 8.33
CA LYS A 149 -8.83 6.81 9.36
C LYS A 149 -9.71 6.71 10.61
N TYR A 150 -10.99 6.34 10.45
CA TYR A 150 -11.96 6.27 11.54
C TYR A 150 -12.23 4.84 12.02
N TYR A 151 -12.09 3.87 11.13
CA TYR A 151 -12.37 2.46 11.38
C TYR A 151 -11.12 1.62 11.13
N ASN A 152 -10.93 0.57 11.93
CA ASN A 152 -9.81 -0.34 11.79
C ASN A 152 -10.15 -1.48 10.79
N ILE A 153 -10.43 -1.10 9.55
CA ILE A 153 -10.77 -2.00 8.45
C ILE A 153 -9.57 -2.05 7.50
N SER A 154 -9.26 -3.22 6.91
CA SER A 154 -8.20 -3.29 5.90
C SER A 154 -8.54 -2.41 4.70
N LEU A 155 -7.53 -1.84 4.08
CA LEU A 155 -7.71 -0.95 2.93
C LEU A 155 -8.33 -1.70 1.75
N GLY A 156 -7.91 -2.96 1.52
CA GLY A 156 -8.46 -3.79 0.46
C GLY A 156 -9.94 -4.11 0.66
N HIS A 157 -10.37 -4.42 1.90
CA HIS A 157 -11.80 -4.63 2.17
C HIS A 157 -12.62 -3.36 1.96
N ALA A 158 -12.10 -2.19 2.36
CA ALA A 158 -12.79 -0.93 2.14
C ALA A 158 -12.92 -0.61 0.63
N ILE A 159 -11.87 -0.87 -0.16
CA ILE A 159 -11.89 -0.77 -1.62
C ILE A 159 -12.94 -1.72 -2.19
N MET A 160 -12.94 -2.99 -1.76
CA MET A 160 -13.86 -4.02 -2.26
C MET A 160 -15.33 -3.60 -2.10
N VAL A 161 -15.72 -3.10 -0.93
CA VAL A 161 -17.09 -2.65 -0.68
C VAL A 161 -17.48 -1.46 -1.55
N CYS A 162 -16.59 -0.47 -1.70
CA CYS A 162 -16.85 0.70 -2.53
C CYS A 162 -17.01 0.34 -4.02
N ASP A 163 -16.18 -0.61 -4.48
CA ASP A 163 -16.07 -0.91 -5.91
C ASP A 163 -17.12 -1.89 -6.42
N LEU A 164 -17.69 -2.71 -5.53
CA LEU A 164 -18.71 -3.68 -5.87
C LEU A 164 -19.92 -3.02 -6.59
N LEU A 165 -20.37 -1.87 -6.09
CA LEU A 165 -21.48 -1.13 -6.69
C LEU A 165 -21.10 -0.57 -8.07
N ILE A 166 -19.86 -0.08 -8.23
CA ILE A 166 -19.39 0.49 -9.48
C ILE A 166 -19.33 -0.59 -10.57
N ILE A 167 -18.74 -1.74 -10.24
CA ILE A 167 -18.61 -2.87 -11.18
C ILE A 167 -19.99 -3.40 -11.56
N THR A 168 -20.90 -3.55 -10.58
CA THR A 168 -22.27 -3.99 -10.88
C THR A 168 -22.97 -2.99 -11.81
N SER A 169 -22.76 -1.68 -11.63
CA SER A 169 -23.36 -0.65 -12.47
C SER A 169 -22.86 -0.68 -13.91
N SER A 170 -21.68 -1.24 -14.19
CA SER A 170 -21.16 -1.35 -15.55
C SER A 170 -22.02 -2.20 -16.48
N TYR A 171 -22.86 -3.09 -15.91
CA TYR A 171 -23.85 -3.85 -16.68
C TYR A 171 -24.81 -2.97 -17.46
N LEU A 172 -25.13 -1.77 -16.96
CA LEU A 172 -26.05 -0.84 -17.66
C LEU A 172 -25.48 -0.39 -19.01
N VAL A 173 -24.17 -0.31 -19.16
CA VAL A 173 -23.47 0.12 -20.37
C VAL A 173 -23.04 -1.10 -21.21
N LEU A 174 -22.35 -2.05 -20.60
CA LEU A 174 -21.76 -3.18 -21.32
C LEU A 174 -22.78 -4.25 -21.72
N ARG A 175 -23.91 -4.37 -21.00
CA ARG A 175 -24.98 -5.36 -21.23
C ARG A 175 -24.47 -6.82 -21.27
N SER A 176 -23.34 -7.09 -20.64
CA SER A 176 -22.69 -8.41 -20.60
C SER A 176 -22.37 -8.80 -19.16
N TRP A 177 -22.97 -9.91 -18.70
CA TRP A 177 -22.65 -10.48 -17.40
C TRP A 177 -21.21 -11.03 -17.33
N GLU A 178 -20.70 -11.50 -18.46
CA GLU A 178 -19.32 -11.99 -18.54
C GLU A 178 -18.31 -10.91 -18.16
N MET A 179 -18.47 -9.69 -18.71
CA MET A 179 -17.61 -8.57 -18.38
C MET A 179 -17.74 -8.10 -16.93
N VAL A 180 -18.93 -8.20 -16.36
CA VAL A 180 -19.16 -7.91 -14.92
C VAL A 180 -18.45 -8.95 -14.05
N ILE A 181 -18.49 -10.24 -14.43
CA ILE A 181 -17.77 -11.30 -13.72
C ILE A 181 -16.26 -11.05 -13.77
N TYR A 182 -15.69 -10.70 -14.92
CA TYR A 182 -14.29 -10.30 -15.01
C TYR A 182 -13.99 -9.07 -14.13
N GLY A 183 -14.91 -8.13 -14.03
CA GLY A 183 -14.81 -7.01 -13.10
C GLY A 183 -14.72 -7.45 -11.63
N TYR A 184 -15.49 -8.44 -11.23
CA TYR A 184 -15.38 -8.99 -9.86
C TYR A 184 -14.07 -9.74 -9.63
N VAL A 185 -13.56 -10.48 -10.62
CA VAL A 185 -12.22 -11.08 -10.55
C VAL A 185 -11.16 -9.98 -10.41
N CYS A 186 -11.27 -8.91 -11.21
CA CYS A 186 -10.38 -7.74 -11.12
C CYS A 186 -10.40 -7.16 -9.71
N LEU A 187 -11.59 -6.91 -9.16
CA LEU A 187 -11.77 -6.37 -7.80
C LEU A 187 -11.10 -7.25 -6.74
N PHE A 188 -11.29 -8.56 -6.83
CA PHE A 188 -10.71 -9.52 -5.89
C PHE A 188 -9.17 -9.46 -5.93
N VAL A 189 -8.59 -9.53 -7.13
CA VAL A 189 -7.14 -9.48 -7.32
C VAL A 189 -6.55 -8.13 -6.86
N VAL A 190 -7.20 -7.01 -7.20
CA VAL A 190 -6.80 -5.67 -6.74
C VAL A 190 -6.80 -5.62 -5.22
N SER A 191 -7.90 -6.04 -4.57
CA SER A 191 -8.05 -5.99 -3.11
C SER A 191 -6.94 -6.78 -2.39
N LEU A 192 -6.69 -8.02 -2.83
CA LEU A 192 -5.62 -8.85 -2.27
C LEU A 192 -4.24 -8.23 -2.48
N THR A 193 -4.00 -7.69 -3.67
CA THR A 193 -2.70 -7.09 -4.01
C THR A 193 -2.44 -5.83 -3.20
N VAL A 194 -3.45 -4.95 -3.05
CA VAL A 194 -3.35 -3.75 -2.20
C VAL A 194 -2.99 -4.12 -0.77
N ASP A 195 -3.73 -5.05 -0.17
CA ASP A 195 -3.48 -5.46 1.22
C ASP A 195 -2.08 -6.09 1.37
N HIS A 196 -1.67 -6.91 0.40
CA HIS A 196 -0.33 -7.51 0.41
C HIS A 196 0.78 -6.46 0.33
N VAL A 197 0.69 -5.53 -0.61
CA VAL A 197 1.70 -4.47 -0.82
C VAL A 197 1.76 -3.52 0.37
N VAL A 198 0.62 -3.05 0.86
CA VAL A 198 0.56 -2.15 2.03
C VAL A 198 1.14 -2.83 3.28
N ASN A 199 0.77 -4.09 3.52
CA ASN A 199 1.29 -4.85 4.64
C ASN A 199 2.81 -5.09 4.51
N ALA A 200 3.29 -5.43 3.29
CA ALA A 200 4.73 -5.60 3.04
C ALA A 200 5.54 -4.33 3.34
N MET A 201 5.00 -3.15 2.99
CA MET A 201 5.64 -1.86 3.28
C MET A 201 5.68 -1.49 4.77
N ARG A 202 4.74 -2.01 5.55
CA ARG A 202 4.58 -1.72 6.99
C ARG A 202 5.15 -2.78 7.91
N ARG A 203 5.61 -3.92 7.37
CA ARG A 203 6.12 -5.02 8.20
C ARG A 203 7.21 -4.56 9.15
N SER A 204 7.04 -4.92 10.42
CA SER A 204 8.04 -4.84 11.46
C SER A 204 8.51 -6.24 11.82
N VAL A 205 9.69 -6.32 12.39
CA VAL A 205 10.30 -7.55 12.87
C VAL A 205 10.74 -7.39 14.30
N GLN A 206 10.65 -8.46 15.04
CA GLN A 206 11.26 -8.57 16.35
C GLN A 206 12.43 -9.55 16.29
N PHE A 207 13.48 -9.24 17.03
CA PHE A 207 14.62 -10.09 17.23
C PHE A 207 14.71 -10.46 18.70
N PHE A 208 14.99 -11.72 18.94
CA PHE A 208 15.51 -12.22 20.19
C PHE A 208 16.94 -12.67 19.93
N ILE A 209 17.92 -12.02 20.58
CA ILE A 209 19.34 -12.27 20.36
C ILE A 209 19.94 -12.68 21.70
N ILE A 210 20.46 -13.89 21.78
CA ILE A 210 21.18 -14.39 22.95
C ILE A 210 22.68 -14.38 22.61
N SER A 211 23.46 -13.63 23.38
CA SER A 211 24.87 -13.42 23.14
C SER A 211 25.60 -13.05 24.44
N ASP A 212 26.79 -13.55 24.59
CA ASP A 212 27.70 -13.16 25.69
C ASP A 212 28.19 -11.72 25.54
N LYS A 213 28.17 -11.19 24.26
CA LYS A 213 28.55 -9.81 23.92
C LYS A 213 27.34 -8.87 23.84
N TYR A 214 26.31 -9.11 24.63
CA TYR A 214 25.05 -8.38 24.56
C TYR A 214 25.20 -6.86 24.77
N LEU A 215 26.17 -6.42 25.60
CA LEU A 215 26.42 -4.98 25.83
C LEU A 215 26.98 -4.31 24.57
N GLU A 216 27.93 -4.92 23.87
CA GLU A 216 28.50 -4.39 22.63
C GLU A 216 27.45 -4.38 21.52
N LEU A 217 26.68 -5.47 21.39
CA LEU A 217 25.57 -5.56 20.44
C LEU A 217 24.49 -4.50 20.70
N SER A 218 24.12 -4.30 21.97
CA SER A 218 23.11 -3.30 22.33
C SER A 218 23.57 -1.88 21.98
N ALA A 219 24.83 -1.55 22.25
CA ALA A 219 25.43 -0.27 21.91
C ALA A 219 25.48 -0.06 20.37
N ALA A 220 25.90 -1.07 19.62
CA ALA A 220 25.97 -1.03 18.17
C ALA A 220 24.57 -0.90 17.52
N ILE A 221 23.57 -1.63 18.02
CA ILE A 221 22.18 -1.54 17.53
C ILE A 221 21.62 -0.15 17.81
N ASN A 222 21.81 0.39 19.00
CA ASN A 222 21.32 1.72 19.37
C ASN A 222 21.97 2.83 18.51
N THR A 223 23.29 2.77 18.31
CA THR A 223 24.00 3.84 17.58
C THR A 223 23.93 3.69 16.08
N THR A 224 24.09 2.49 15.56
CA THR A 224 24.19 2.22 14.11
C THR A 224 22.82 1.97 13.49
N ALA A 225 22.00 1.10 14.08
CA ALA A 225 20.66 0.83 13.57
C ALA A 225 19.62 1.88 14.02
N GLU A 226 19.97 2.74 14.98
CA GLU A 226 19.08 3.75 15.59
C GLU A 226 17.79 3.10 16.12
N ARG A 227 17.90 1.92 16.72
CA ARG A 227 16.80 1.16 17.31
C ARG A 227 17.08 0.86 18.77
N GLY A 228 16.06 1.12 19.60
CA GLY A 228 16.13 0.74 21.01
C GLY A 228 16.14 -0.78 21.15
N CYS A 229 16.90 -1.27 22.12
CA CYS A 229 16.87 -2.67 22.53
C CYS A 229 16.66 -2.77 24.03
N THR A 230 16.02 -3.84 24.45
CA THR A 230 15.79 -4.16 25.85
C THR A 230 16.55 -5.43 26.20
N VAL A 231 17.32 -5.39 27.27
CA VAL A 231 17.98 -6.58 27.82
C VAL A 231 16.97 -7.30 28.73
N MET A 232 16.83 -8.59 28.52
CA MET A 232 16.05 -9.47 29.39
C MET A 232 16.98 -10.54 29.96
N ASP A 233 17.01 -10.66 31.27
CA ASP A 233 17.79 -11.68 31.95
C ASP A 233 16.99 -12.98 32.02
N GLY A 234 17.65 -14.08 31.73
CA GLY A 234 17.05 -15.41 31.73
C GLY A 234 18.03 -16.46 32.26
N HIS A 235 17.52 -17.67 32.44
CA HIS A 235 18.32 -18.81 32.88
C HIS A 235 18.18 -19.95 31.88
N GLY A 236 19.30 -20.44 31.39
CA GLY A 236 19.34 -21.54 30.42
C GLY A 236 19.01 -22.87 31.09
N CYS A 237 17.86 -23.43 30.86
CA CYS A 237 17.40 -24.67 31.50
C CYS A 237 18.31 -25.86 31.20
N TYR A 238 18.94 -25.94 30.05
CA TYR A 238 19.84 -26.98 29.67
C TYR A 238 21.28 -26.77 30.20
N SER A 239 21.80 -25.56 30.08
CA SER A 239 23.18 -25.22 30.45
C SER A 239 23.33 -24.88 31.93
N GLY A 240 22.24 -24.53 32.62
CA GLY A 240 22.28 -24.02 33.99
C GLY A 240 22.95 -22.65 34.14
N LYS A 241 23.22 -21.95 33.03
CA LYS A 241 23.90 -20.65 33.02
C LYS A 241 22.91 -19.50 32.90
N ASP A 242 23.29 -18.36 33.46
CA ASP A 242 22.59 -17.12 33.20
C ASP A 242 22.83 -16.68 31.75
N VAL A 243 21.76 -16.20 31.10
CA VAL A 243 21.79 -15.75 29.72
C VAL A 243 21.15 -14.36 29.62
N HIS A 244 21.74 -13.52 28.80
CA HIS A 244 21.21 -12.20 28.51
C HIS A 244 20.62 -12.18 27.09
N MET A 245 19.36 -11.86 26.97
CA MET A 245 18.63 -11.80 25.72
C MET A 245 18.32 -10.36 25.36
N LEU A 246 18.72 -9.92 24.16
CA LEU A 246 18.31 -8.64 23.60
C LEU A 246 16.99 -8.80 22.86
N PHE A 247 16.02 -8.00 23.23
CA PHE A 247 14.78 -7.83 22.50
C PHE A 247 14.86 -6.53 21.67
N VAL A 248 14.71 -6.65 20.33
CA VAL A 248 14.81 -5.53 19.41
C VAL A 248 13.61 -5.52 18.49
N LEU A 249 12.97 -4.36 18.35
CA LEU A 249 11.93 -4.12 17.36
C LEU A 249 12.48 -3.21 16.26
N ALA A 250 12.36 -3.66 15.01
CA ALA A 250 12.85 -2.94 13.84
C ALA A 250 11.88 -3.03 12.68
N ARG A 251 12.03 -2.19 11.67
CA ARG A 251 11.33 -2.37 10.41
C ARG A 251 11.99 -3.46 9.57
N GLN A 252 11.22 -4.20 8.78
CA GLN A 252 11.73 -5.30 7.94
C GLN A 252 12.96 -4.90 7.10
N ARG A 253 13.01 -3.70 6.58
CA ARG A 253 14.13 -3.16 5.78
C ARG A 253 15.44 -2.97 6.59
N GLU A 254 15.34 -2.94 7.89
CA GLU A 254 16.49 -2.76 8.81
C GLU A 254 17.07 -4.09 9.26
N SER A 255 16.40 -5.21 8.98
CA SER A 255 16.80 -6.56 9.40
C SER A 255 18.22 -6.90 8.96
N GLN A 256 18.55 -6.67 7.68
CA GLN A 256 19.88 -6.98 7.16
C GLN A 256 20.98 -6.20 7.85
N LYS A 257 20.71 -4.97 8.27
CA LYS A 257 21.67 -4.15 9.01
C LYS A 257 21.92 -4.72 10.40
N ILE A 258 20.84 -5.17 11.07
CA ILE A 258 20.94 -5.80 12.39
C ILE A 258 21.70 -7.13 12.29
N PHE A 259 21.40 -7.97 11.30
CA PHE A 259 22.14 -9.21 11.09
C PHE A 259 23.63 -9.00 10.84
N ARG A 260 24.01 -7.97 10.05
CA ARG A 260 25.42 -7.63 9.84
C ARG A 260 26.11 -7.23 11.14
N LEU A 261 25.48 -6.41 11.98
CA LEU A 261 26.02 -6.03 13.27
C LEU A 261 26.20 -7.24 14.19
N ILE A 262 25.29 -8.21 14.16
CA ILE A 262 25.40 -9.43 14.93
C ILE A 262 26.58 -10.26 14.43
N ASP A 263 26.69 -10.48 13.12
CA ASP A 263 27.76 -11.26 12.49
C ASP A 263 29.16 -10.66 12.75
N GLU A 264 29.27 -9.32 12.71
CA GLU A 264 30.53 -8.61 12.97
C GLU A 264 30.95 -8.67 14.43
N ILE A 265 30.02 -8.64 15.38
CA ILE A 265 30.34 -8.58 16.82
C ILE A 265 30.38 -9.96 17.46
N ASP A 266 29.40 -10.80 17.17
CA ASP A 266 29.28 -12.15 17.70
C ASP A 266 28.67 -13.12 16.69
N PRO A 267 29.47 -13.73 15.81
CA PRO A 267 29.00 -14.70 14.83
C PRO A 267 28.37 -15.95 15.44
N THR A 268 28.58 -16.19 16.75
CA THR A 268 28.08 -17.36 17.48
C THR A 268 26.74 -17.06 18.20
N ALA A 269 26.25 -15.82 18.16
CA ALA A 269 25.01 -15.42 18.80
C ALA A 269 23.83 -16.25 18.28
N PHE A 270 22.94 -16.67 19.18
CA PHE A 270 21.70 -17.30 18.81
C PHE A 270 20.65 -16.21 18.51
N VAL A 271 20.10 -16.23 17.29
CA VAL A 271 19.18 -15.21 16.82
C VAL A 271 17.87 -15.83 16.36
N SER A 272 16.77 -15.38 16.94
CA SER A 272 15.42 -15.66 16.43
C SER A 272 14.79 -14.39 15.91
N GLN A 273 14.33 -14.41 14.65
CA GLN A 273 13.59 -13.31 14.03
C GLN A 273 12.18 -13.75 13.73
N SER A 274 11.21 -12.93 14.07
CA SER A 274 9.80 -13.12 13.66
C SER A 274 9.16 -11.83 13.15
N SER A 275 8.20 -11.99 12.25
CA SER A 275 7.42 -10.85 11.75
C SER A 275 6.36 -10.42 12.77
N VAL A 276 6.21 -9.11 12.96
CA VAL A 276 5.21 -8.52 13.86
C VAL A 276 4.21 -7.75 13.02
N ILE A 277 2.92 -8.05 13.19
CA ILE A 277 1.83 -7.45 12.37
C ILE A 277 1.57 -6.00 12.78
N GLY A 278 1.80 -5.61 14.03
CA GLY A 278 1.57 -4.24 14.48
C GLY A 278 2.52 -3.87 15.61
N VAL A 279 3.30 -2.82 15.38
CA VAL A 279 4.12 -2.17 16.40
C VAL A 279 3.68 -0.71 16.47
N TYR A 280 3.29 -0.28 17.65
CA TYR A 280 2.78 1.06 17.89
C TYR A 280 3.57 1.74 19.00
N GLY A 281 3.78 3.05 18.87
CA GLY A 281 4.50 3.84 19.87
C GLY A 281 5.67 4.61 19.26
N GLU A 282 6.64 5.00 20.09
CA GLU A 282 7.78 5.80 19.65
C GLU A 282 8.62 5.09 18.59
N GLY A 283 8.84 5.77 17.45
CA GLY A 283 9.58 5.22 16.30
C GLY A 283 8.76 4.33 15.36
N PHE A 284 7.49 4.02 15.68
CA PHE A 284 6.57 3.20 14.91
C PHE A 284 5.22 3.93 14.66
N ASP A 285 4.21 3.19 14.23
CA ASP A 285 2.90 3.76 13.93
C ASP A 285 2.17 4.24 15.20
N ARG A 286 1.31 5.26 15.07
CA ARG A 286 0.51 5.75 16.20
C ARG A 286 -0.73 4.89 16.40
N PHE A 287 -1.14 4.72 17.66
CA PHE A 287 -2.42 4.08 17.99
C PHE A 287 -3.57 4.81 17.29
N LYS A 288 -4.40 4.09 16.58
CA LYS A 288 -5.70 4.56 16.11
C LYS A 288 -6.73 4.21 17.19
N VAL A 289 -6.91 5.10 18.16
CA VAL A 289 -7.96 4.93 19.17
C VAL A 289 -9.26 5.45 18.56
N GLY A 290 -10.21 4.55 18.27
CA GLY A 290 -11.59 4.93 18.02
C GLY A 290 -12.14 5.75 19.20
N LYS A 291 -13.22 6.55 18.97
CA LYS A 291 -13.84 7.45 19.96
C LYS A 291 -13.62 6.99 21.40
N LYS A 292 -13.07 7.89 22.25
CA LYS A 292 -12.86 7.65 23.68
C LYS A 292 -14.12 7.02 24.27
N ILE A 293 -13.99 5.79 24.73
CA ILE A 293 -14.95 5.20 25.65
C ILE A 293 -14.84 6.06 26.91
N SER A 294 -15.85 6.85 27.18
CA SER A 294 -15.96 7.57 28.46
C SER A 294 -16.02 6.51 29.55
N LEU A 295 -14.89 6.24 30.20
CA LEU A 295 -14.87 5.50 31.43
C LEU A 295 -15.58 6.38 32.46
N SER A 296 -16.87 6.15 32.66
CA SER A 296 -17.61 6.69 33.78
C SER A 296 -16.85 6.30 35.04
N LYS A 297 -16.26 7.27 35.71
CA LYS A 297 -15.76 7.09 37.08
C LYS A 297 -16.97 6.70 37.94
N LYS A 298 -17.01 5.44 38.37
CA LYS A 298 -17.75 5.05 39.56
C LYS A 298 -16.89 5.30 40.79
#